data_4a46fba5fccd3a168ff96eb6e9599ec5
#
_entry.id   4a46fba5fccd3a168ff96eb6e9599ec5
#
_cell.length_a   1.000
_cell.length_b   1.000
_cell.length_c   1.000
_cell.angle_alpha   90.00
_cell.angle_beta   90.00
_cell.angle_gamma   90.00
#
_symmetry.space_group_name_H-M   'P 1'
#
loop_
_entity.id
_entity.type
_entity.pdbx_description
1 polymer ?
#
loop_
_entity_poly.entity_id
_entity_poly.type
_entity_poly.pdbx_seq_one_letter_code
_entity_poly.pdbx_strand_id
1 'polypeptide(L)'
;MNTSDGRKSIFITGAASGMGRATAKLFGERGWFVGAYDIDEAGLGSLREEIGAGNGIFGALDVTNATAFEAAMSTFAEATGGKLDLMFNNAGIGGAGLLDEQPWDEVMKVVNINFIAVMIGVRAAIPLLKNTPGSLSLINSSSSAIFGTAGIPVYSATKHAVRGLTEALSIELKRYGVRASDLLPGLIDTPLLSAKMRAMAPSEGEWRLVQPTEIAETVWKAYNEDKLHWYVPEELRAFHSRVVAEPEAVREERTALLAAMAE
;
A
#
# COMPACT_ATOMS: atom_id res chain seq x y z
N MET A 1 -25.26 -5.84 15.52
CA MET A 1 -25.24 -7.27 15.06
C MET A 1 -23.92 -7.48 14.35
N ASN A 2 -23.22 -8.59 14.60
CA ASN A 2 -21.98 -8.89 13.88
C ASN A 2 -22.31 -9.23 12.41
N THR A 3 -21.96 -8.35 11.48
CA THR A 3 -22.29 -8.47 10.05
C THR A 3 -21.25 -9.27 9.27
N SER A 4 -20.12 -9.60 9.87
CA SER A 4 -19.07 -10.42 9.23
C SER A 4 -19.40 -11.91 9.25
N ASP A 5 -20.40 -12.35 10.04
CA ASP A 5 -20.82 -13.76 10.17
C ASP A 5 -19.66 -14.73 10.45
N GLY A 6 -18.61 -14.25 11.11
CA GLY A 6 -17.41 -15.03 11.40
C GLY A 6 -16.44 -15.16 10.22
N ARG A 7 -16.70 -14.50 9.10
CA ARG A 7 -15.77 -14.45 7.94
C ARG A 7 -14.47 -13.77 8.33
N LYS A 8 -13.39 -14.12 7.66
CA LYS A 8 -12.15 -13.36 7.69
C LYS A 8 -12.37 -11.95 7.15
N SER A 9 -11.60 -11.00 7.64
CA SER A 9 -11.82 -9.59 7.35
C SER A 9 -10.55 -8.85 6.93
N ILE A 10 -10.71 -7.90 6.02
CA ILE A 10 -9.66 -7.00 5.56
C ILE A 10 -10.11 -5.55 5.66
N PHE A 11 -9.23 -4.66 6.14
CA PHE A 11 -9.42 -3.22 6.12
C PHE A 11 -8.44 -2.59 5.12
N ILE A 12 -8.94 -1.86 4.13
CA ILE A 12 -8.15 -1.31 3.02
C ILE A 12 -8.33 0.20 2.97
N THR A 13 -7.22 0.95 2.98
CA THR A 13 -7.23 2.38 2.67
C THR A 13 -6.87 2.63 1.21
N GLY A 14 -7.42 3.67 0.58
CA GLY A 14 -7.25 3.92 -0.85
C GLY A 14 -7.94 2.85 -1.69
N ALA A 15 -9.17 2.47 -1.30
CA ALA A 15 -9.89 1.32 -1.88
C ALA A 15 -10.72 1.68 -3.12
N ALA A 16 -10.91 2.96 -3.43
CA ALA A 16 -11.78 3.37 -4.54
C ALA A 16 -11.17 3.12 -5.92
N SER A 17 -9.84 3.00 -6.03
CA SER A 17 -9.16 2.85 -7.32
C SER A 17 -7.92 1.93 -7.25
N GLY A 18 -7.34 1.63 -8.40
CA GLY A 18 -6.02 0.98 -8.53
C GLY A 18 -5.88 -0.30 -7.73
N MET A 19 -4.77 -0.41 -7.00
CA MET A 19 -4.38 -1.60 -6.24
C MET A 19 -5.37 -1.91 -5.10
N GLY A 20 -5.83 -0.87 -4.38
CA GLY A 20 -6.80 -1.03 -3.29
C GLY A 20 -8.12 -1.60 -3.79
N ARG A 21 -8.64 -1.07 -4.91
CA ARG A 21 -9.89 -1.56 -5.53
C ARG A 21 -9.75 -3.01 -6.00
N ALA A 22 -8.66 -3.34 -6.70
CA ALA A 22 -8.42 -4.71 -7.15
C ALA A 22 -8.33 -5.69 -5.98
N THR A 23 -7.67 -5.29 -4.89
CA THR A 23 -7.59 -6.08 -3.65
C THR A 23 -8.96 -6.25 -3.00
N ALA A 24 -9.74 -5.18 -2.87
CA ALA A 24 -11.08 -5.23 -2.29
C ALA A 24 -11.99 -6.21 -3.05
N LYS A 25 -11.97 -6.16 -4.39
CA LYS A 25 -12.73 -7.09 -5.25
C LYS A 25 -12.31 -8.54 -5.03
N LEU A 26 -11.01 -8.83 -5.13
CA LEU A 26 -10.49 -10.19 -4.96
C LEU A 26 -10.85 -10.79 -3.61
N PHE A 27 -10.72 -10.01 -2.53
CA PHE A 27 -11.05 -10.50 -1.18
C PHE A 27 -12.55 -10.68 -1.00
N GLY A 28 -13.38 -9.78 -1.57
CA GLY A 28 -14.84 -9.94 -1.61
C GLY A 28 -15.26 -11.21 -2.36
N GLU A 29 -14.70 -11.48 -3.53
CA GLU A 29 -14.91 -12.70 -4.31
C GLU A 29 -14.50 -13.98 -3.55
N ARG A 30 -13.48 -13.88 -2.68
CA ARG A 30 -13.02 -14.97 -1.81
C ARG A 30 -13.79 -15.07 -0.49
N GLY A 31 -14.90 -14.36 -0.37
CA GLY A 31 -15.81 -14.46 0.76
C GLY A 31 -15.35 -13.73 2.04
N TRP A 32 -14.39 -12.82 1.94
CA TRP A 32 -13.97 -12.01 3.07
C TRP A 32 -14.92 -10.84 3.31
N PHE A 33 -14.99 -10.38 4.55
CA PHE A 33 -15.64 -9.13 4.89
C PHE A 33 -14.70 -7.96 4.63
N VAL A 34 -15.09 -7.03 3.73
CA VAL A 34 -14.22 -5.97 3.22
C VAL A 34 -14.56 -4.63 3.86
N GLY A 35 -13.62 -4.02 4.59
CA GLY A 35 -13.64 -2.61 4.94
C GLY A 35 -12.91 -1.81 3.85
N ALA A 36 -13.65 -1.11 3.02
CA ALA A 36 -13.10 -0.31 1.92
C ALA A 36 -13.24 1.18 2.24
N TYR A 37 -12.11 1.87 2.38
CA TYR A 37 -12.08 3.27 2.77
C TYR A 37 -11.24 4.12 1.80
N ASP A 38 -11.78 5.28 1.43
CA ASP A 38 -11.16 6.24 0.50
C ASP A 38 -11.76 7.63 0.71
N ILE A 39 -11.15 8.66 0.15
CA ILE A 39 -11.75 10.00 0.03
C ILE A 39 -12.71 10.10 -1.16
N ASP A 40 -12.60 9.21 -2.15
CA ASP A 40 -13.47 9.16 -3.34
C ASP A 40 -14.74 8.35 -3.06
N GLU A 41 -15.77 9.04 -2.61
CA GLU A 41 -17.08 8.43 -2.31
C GLU A 41 -17.76 7.83 -3.54
N ALA A 42 -17.58 8.42 -4.73
CA ALA A 42 -18.17 7.91 -5.96
C ALA A 42 -17.54 6.56 -6.37
N GLY A 43 -16.21 6.47 -6.29
CA GLY A 43 -15.48 5.23 -6.50
C GLY A 43 -15.85 4.15 -5.50
N LEU A 44 -16.04 4.51 -4.21
CA LEU A 44 -16.53 3.58 -3.19
C LEU A 44 -17.96 3.11 -3.45
N GLY A 45 -18.85 4.00 -3.93
CA GLY A 45 -20.21 3.65 -4.31
C GLY A 45 -20.23 2.57 -5.40
N SER A 46 -19.45 2.76 -6.46
CA SER A 46 -19.28 1.77 -7.53
C SER A 46 -18.68 0.45 -7.03
N LEU A 47 -17.67 0.50 -6.15
CA LEU A 47 -17.06 -0.69 -5.57
C LEU A 47 -18.05 -1.48 -4.69
N ARG A 48 -18.91 -0.77 -3.94
CA ARG A 48 -19.98 -1.36 -3.13
C ARG A 48 -20.99 -2.13 -3.97
N GLU A 49 -21.34 -1.62 -5.15
CA GLU A 49 -22.22 -2.33 -6.09
C GLU A 49 -21.57 -3.61 -6.62
N GLU A 50 -20.26 -3.57 -6.94
CA GLU A 50 -19.52 -4.73 -7.45
C GLU A 50 -19.32 -5.83 -6.42
N ILE A 51 -18.99 -5.48 -5.16
CA ILE A 51 -18.75 -6.44 -4.08
C ILE A 51 -20.08 -6.90 -3.44
N GLY A 52 -21.10 -6.06 -3.47
CA GLY A 52 -22.37 -6.25 -2.77
C GLY A 52 -22.36 -5.65 -1.36
N ALA A 53 -23.36 -4.85 -1.05
CA ALA A 53 -23.46 -4.05 0.18
C ALA A 53 -23.39 -4.88 1.48
N GLY A 54 -23.79 -6.16 1.46
CA GLY A 54 -23.71 -7.08 2.61
C GLY A 54 -22.33 -7.70 2.85
N ASN A 55 -21.38 -7.45 1.95
CA ASN A 55 -20.06 -8.07 2.01
C ASN A 55 -18.98 -7.13 2.59
N GLY A 56 -19.35 -5.93 3.03
CA GLY A 56 -18.37 -5.03 3.60
C GLY A 56 -18.94 -3.71 4.11
N ILE A 57 -18.05 -2.87 4.59
CA ILE A 57 -18.26 -1.45 4.92
C ILE A 57 -17.50 -0.61 3.91
N PHE A 58 -18.17 0.40 3.36
CA PHE A 58 -17.62 1.33 2.37
C PHE A 58 -17.80 2.73 2.93
N GLY A 59 -16.72 3.40 3.29
CA GLY A 59 -16.78 4.67 4.00
C GLY A 59 -15.76 5.70 3.54
N ALA A 60 -16.17 6.97 3.51
CA ALA A 60 -15.25 8.07 3.28
C ALA A 60 -14.24 8.18 4.43
N LEU A 61 -12.96 8.29 4.10
CA LEU A 61 -11.89 8.45 5.08
C LEU A 61 -10.72 9.25 4.50
N ASP A 62 -10.46 10.40 5.08
CA ASP A 62 -9.16 11.06 4.99
C ASP A 62 -8.21 10.38 5.99
N VAL A 63 -7.25 9.61 5.48
CA VAL A 63 -6.29 8.84 6.28
C VAL A 63 -5.39 9.71 7.16
N THR A 64 -5.26 11.01 6.87
CA THR A 64 -4.48 11.97 7.67
C THR A 64 -5.21 12.44 8.92
N ASN A 65 -6.53 12.23 9.00
CA ASN A 65 -7.34 12.56 10.16
C ASN A 65 -7.39 11.37 11.13
N ALA A 66 -6.59 11.42 12.18
CA ALA A 66 -6.47 10.34 13.16
C ALA A 66 -7.82 10.02 13.85
N THR A 67 -8.62 11.04 14.19
CA THR A 67 -9.93 10.85 14.84
C THR A 67 -10.92 10.16 13.88
N ALA A 68 -10.95 10.57 12.62
CA ALA A 68 -11.79 9.90 11.61
C ALA A 68 -11.35 8.46 11.38
N PHE A 69 -10.04 8.20 11.39
CA PHE A 69 -9.48 6.85 11.26
C PHE A 69 -9.91 5.94 12.43
N GLU A 70 -9.79 6.45 13.67
CA GLU A 70 -10.24 5.72 14.87
C GLU A 70 -11.74 5.43 14.82
N ALA A 71 -12.56 6.37 14.37
CA ALA A 71 -14.01 6.18 14.20
C ALA A 71 -14.33 5.12 13.14
N ALA A 72 -13.64 5.14 11.99
CA ALA A 72 -13.79 4.13 10.94
C ALA A 72 -13.39 2.73 11.45
N MET A 73 -12.30 2.63 12.20
CA MET A 73 -11.84 1.38 12.79
C MET A 73 -12.81 0.87 13.87
N SER A 74 -13.42 1.76 14.67
CA SER A 74 -14.46 1.39 15.65
C SER A 74 -15.69 0.82 14.96
N THR A 75 -16.19 1.48 13.91
CA THR A 75 -17.32 0.98 13.10
C THR A 75 -17.01 -0.40 12.50
N PHE A 76 -15.80 -0.58 12.02
CA PHE A 76 -15.35 -1.87 11.49
C PHE A 76 -15.28 -2.94 12.60
N ALA A 77 -14.76 -2.58 13.78
CA ALA A 77 -14.71 -3.47 14.94
C ALA A 77 -16.10 -3.97 15.38
N GLU A 78 -17.10 -3.08 15.40
CA GLU A 78 -18.48 -3.45 15.70
C GLU A 78 -19.01 -4.51 14.72
N ALA A 79 -18.73 -4.33 13.42
CA ALA A 79 -19.16 -5.26 12.38
C ALA A 79 -18.45 -6.61 12.41
N THR A 80 -17.20 -6.65 12.88
CA THR A 80 -16.35 -7.86 12.86
C THR A 80 -16.19 -8.52 14.22
N GLY A 81 -16.86 -8.01 15.26
CA GLY A 81 -16.72 -8.53 16.64
C GLY A 81 -15.31 -8.28 17.20
N GLY A 82 -14.70 -7.16 16.86
CA GLY A 82 -13.37 -6.74 17.34
C GLY A 82 -12.19 -7.47 16.69
N LYS A 83 -12.39 -8.08 15.52
CA LYS A 83 -11.37 -8.85 14.79
C LYS A 83 -10.96 -8.17 13.48
N LEU A 84 -9.71 -8.35 13.09
CA LEU A 84 -9.16 -7.92 11.80
C LEU A 84 -8.07 -8.91 11.39
N ASP A 85 -8.26 -9.63 10.28
CA ASP A 85 -7.27 -10.58 9.77
C ASP A 85 -6.16 -9.85 8.98
N LEU A 86 -6.51 -8.83 8.20
CA LEU A 86 -5.55 -8.10 7.36
C LEU A 86 -5.82 -6.60 7.37
N MET A 87 -4.88 -5.81 7.87
CA MET A 87 -4.82 -4.37 7.65
C MET A 87 -3.97 -4.09 6.42
N PHE A 88 -4.54 -3.50 5.37
CA PHE A 88 -3.81 -3.07 4.18
C PHE A 88 -3.75 -1.53 4.11
N ASN A 89 -2.66 -0.96 4.62
CA ASN A 89 -2.32 0.46 4.49
C ASN A 89 -1.83 0.72 3.05
N ASN A 90 -2.78 1.02 2.16
CA ASN A 90 -2.50 1.17 0.73
C ASN A 90 -2.64 2.61 0.23
N ALA A 91 -3.43 3.47 0.88
CA ALA A 91 -3.59 4.86 0.49
C ALA A 91 -2.23 5.57 0.32
N GLY A 92 -2.11 6.34 -0.74
CA GLY A 92 -0.89 7.09 -1.02
C GLY A 92 -1.04 7.96 -2.25
N ILE A 93 -0.19 8.97 -2.34
CA ILE A 93 -0.10 9.88 -3.49
C ILE A 93 1.31 9.90 -4.05
N GLY A 94 1.45 10.26 -5.33
CA GLY A 94 2.74 10.64 -5.91
C GLY A 94 3.22 12.00 -5.40
N GLY A 95 4.43 12.35 -5.78
CA GLY A 95 4.98 13.70 -5.57
C GLY A 95 6.09 13.87 -6.58
N ALA A 96 5.84 14.61 -7.66
CA ALA A 96 6.80 14.83 -8.74
C ALA A 96 7.42 16.24 -8.62
N GLY A 97 8.70 16.35 -8.94
CA GLY A 97 9.46 17.58 -8.97
C GLY A 97 10.83 17.44 -8.30
N LEU A 98 11.75 18.34 -8.63
CA LEU A 98 13.02 18.47 -7.94
C LEU A 98 12.78 19.06 -6.54
N LEU A 99 13.57 18.67 -5.57
CA LEU A 99 13.33 19.01 -4.16
C LEU A 99 13.35 20.53 -3.91
N ASP A 100 14.21 21.24 -4.61
CA ASP A 100 14.36 22.70 -4.52
C ASP A 100 13.26 23.49 -5.25
N GLU A 101 12.46 22.81 -6.09
CA GLU A 101 11.36 23.41 -6.85
C GLU A 101 9.97 23.10 -6.26
N GLN A 102 9.87 22.10 -5.36
CA GLN A 102 8.59 21.69 -4.79
C GLN A 102 8.08 22.68 -3.72
N PRO A 103 6.81 23.14 -3.81
CA PRO A 103 6.18 23.89 -2.73
C PRO A 103 6.17 23.06 -1.44
N TRP A 104 6.49 23.72 -0.31
CA TRP A 104 6.63 23.00 0.97
C TRP A 104 5.34 22.34 1.45
N ASP A 105 4.21 22.90 1.16
CA ASP A 105 2.89 22.32 1.44
C ASP A 105 2.64 21.03 0.67
N GLU A 106 3.05 20.94 -0.60
CA GLU A 106 2.98 19.69 -1.37
C GLU A 106 3.97 18.65 -0.83
N VAL A 107 5.18 19.04 -0.42
CA VAL A 107 6.12 18.15 0.28
C VAL A 107 5.46 17.55 1.52
N MET A 108 4.87 18.40 2.39
CA MET A 108 4.24 17.94 3.62
C MET A 108 2.98 17.12 3.38
N LYS A 109 2.24 17.38 2.33
CA LYS A 109 1.09 16.56 1.92
C LYS A 109 1.52 15.13 1.58
N VAL A 110 2.60 14.95 0.81
CA VAL A 110 3.16 13.63 0.51
C VAL A 110 3.63 12.93 1.79
N VAL A 111 4.32 13.62 2.68
CA VAL A 111 4.79 13.07 3.97
C VAL A 111 3.60 12.65 4.83
N ASN A 112 2.60 13.50 4.97
CA ASN A 112 1.44 13.23 5.82
C ASN A 112 0.63 12.03 5.32
N ILE A 113 0.40 11.91 4.01
CA ILE A 113 -0.40 10.81 3.46
C ILE A 113 0.43 9.52 3.40
N ASN A 114 1.66 9.57 2.88
CA ASN A 114 2.42 8.35 2.59
C ASN A 114 3.14 7.77 3.81
N PHE A 115 3.34 8.54 4.89
CA PHE A 115 4.06 8.09 6.07
C PHE A 115 3.29 8.29 7.37
N ILE A 116 2.87 9.51 7.71
CA ILE A 116 2.17 9.77 8.97
C ILE A 116 0.85 9.00 9.02
N ALA A 117 0.06 9.02 7.96
CA ALA A 117 -1.20 8.30 7.89
C ALA A 117 -1.03 6.78 8.00
N VAL A 118 0.08 6.23 7.48
CA VAL A 118 0.40 4.80 7.66
C VAL A 118 0.60 4.47 9.15
N MET A 119 1.32 5.31 9.89
CA MET A 119 1.49 5.14 11.34
C MET A 119 0.15 5.24 12.09
N ILE A 120 -0.72 6.16 11.69
CA ILE A 120 -2.08 6.27 12.24
C ILE A 120 -2.85 4.96 11.99
N GLY A 121 -2.84 4.46 10.76
CA GLY A 121 -3.54 3.23 10.38
C GLY A 121 -3.04 1.99 11.11
N VAL A 122 -1.73 1.81 11.19
CA VAL A 122 -1.12 0.71 11.97
C VAL A 122 -1.54 0.79 13.42
N ARG A 123 -1.40 1.97 14.04
CA ARG A 123 -1.73 2.18 15.46
C ARG A 123 -3.20 1.89 15.75
N ALA A 124 -4.12 2.35 14.90
CA ALA A 124 -5.55 2.12 15.04
C ALA A 124 -5.93 0.65 14.85
N ALA A 125 -5.22 -0.09 13.98
CA ALA A 125 -5.51 -1.49 13.69
C ALA A 125 -4.97 -2.48 14.75
N ILE A 126 -3.90 -2.13 15.46
CA ILE A 126 -3.23 -3.03 16.43
C ILE A 126 -4.21 -3.70 17.42
N PRO A 127 -5.20 -3.01 18.04
CA PRO A 127 -6.12 -3.67 18.97
C PRO A 127 -6.89 -4.83 18.34
N LEU A 128 -7.35 -4.69 17.09
CA LEU A 128 -8.12 -5.72 16.39
C LEU A 128 -7.21 -6.84 15.87
N LEU A 129 -6.02 -6.49 15.36
CA LEU A 129 -5.02 -7.45 14.90
C LEU A 129 -4.59 -8.39 16.06
N LYS A 130 -4.36 -7.84 17.26
CA LYS A 130 -4.02 -8.63 18.45
C LYS A 130 -5.11 -9.65 18.85
N ASN A 131 -6.37 -9.32 18.57
CA ASN A 131 -7.50 -10.21 18.84
C ASN A 131 -7.69 -11.30 17.77
N THR A 132 -6.82 -11.30 16.74
CA THR A 132 -6.94 -12.18 15.57
C THR A 132 -5.62 -12.92 15.34
N PRO A 133 -5.45 -14.14 15.87
CA PRO A 133 -4.22 -14.91 15.72
C PRO A 133 -3.86 -15.11 14.24
N GLY A 134 -2.60 -14.86 13.91
CA GLY A 134 -2.09 -14.98 12.53
C GLY A 134 -2.44 -13.80 11.62
N SER A 135 -2.97 -12.71 12.18
CA SER A 135 -3.27 -11.48 11.45
C SER A 135 -2.01 -10.82 10.84
N LEU A 136 -2.24 -9.95 9.87
CA LEU A 136 -1.18 -9.26 9.12
C LEU A 136 -1.45 -7.76 9.06
N SER A 137 -0.43 -6.95 9.40
CA SER A 137 -0.32 -5.55 9.02
C SER A 137 0.51 -5.45 7.74
N LEU A 138 -0.12 -5.16 6.61
CA LEU A 138 0.52 -5.01 5.31
C LEU A 138 0.59 -3.54 4.91
N ILE A 139 1.76 -3.09 4.47
CA ILE A 139 2.01 -1.69 4.10
C ILE A 139 2.42 -1.62 2.63
N ASN A 140 1.80 -0.72 1.89
CA ASN A 140 2.16 -0.46 0.51
C ASN A 140 3.35 0.50 0.43
N SER A 141 4.56 -0.05 0.27
CA SER A 141 5.79 0.68 0.01
C SER A 141 5.94 0.97 -1.51
N SER A 142 7.11 0.76 -2.09
CA SER A 142 7.41 0.99 -3.52
C SER A 142 8.79 0.43 -3.86
N SER A 143 9.04 0.14 -5.14
CA SER A 143 10.40 -0.04 -5.67
C SER A 143 11.30 1.18 -5.42
N SER A 144 10.72 2.39 -5.24
CA SER A 144 11.44 3.60 -4.81
C SER A 144 12.01 3.49 -3.38
N ALA A 145 11.63 2.48 -2.59
CA ALA A 145 12.25 2.14 -1.31
C ALA A 145 13.40 1.13 -1.44
N ILE A 146 13.72 0.71 -2.65
CA ILE A 146 14.93 -0.06 -2.97
C ILE A 146 16.07 0.89 -3.28
N PHE A 147 15.81 1.88 -4.16
CA PHE A 147 16.72 2.96 -4.50
C PHE A 147 15.91 4.23 -4.79
N GLY A 148 16.34 5.37 -4.23
CA GLY A 148 15.66 6.66 -4.43
C GLY A 148 15.60 7.05 -5.90
N THR A 149 14.47 7.58 -6.34
CA THR A 149 14.23 7.94 -7.74
C THR A 149 14.31 9.45 -7.91
N ALA A 150 15.15 9.92 -8.82
CA ALA A 150 15.24 11.33 -9.20
C ALA A 150 13.88 11.83 -9.73
N GLY A 151 13.53 13.08 -9.42
CA GLY A 151 12.25 13.67 -9.75
C GLY A 151 11.10 13.32 -8.82
N ILE A 152 11.30 12.38 -7.86
CA ILE A 152 10.33 12.03 -6.81
C ILE A 152 11.03 11.80 -5.45
N PRO A 153 11.93 12.70 -5.00
CA PRO A 153 12.76 12.44 -3.81
C PRO A 153 11.94 12.32 -2.54
N VAL A 154 10.93 13.16 -2.33
CA VAL A 154 10.05 13.12 -1.15
C VAL A 154 9.24 11.83 -1.12
N TYR A 155 8.66 11.44 -2.24
CA TYR A 155 7.95 10.15 -2.36
C TYR A 155 8.88 8.99 -2.00
N SER A 156 10.08 8.95 -2.59
CA SER A 156 11.07 7.91 -2.30
C SER A 156 11.45 7.86 -0.82
N ALA A 157 11.66 9.01 -0.19
CA ALA A 157 11.95 9.11 1.24
C ALA A 157 10.81 8.54 2.08
N THR A 158 9.54 8.88 1.77
CA THR A 158 8.38 8.32 2.50
C THR A 158 8.27 6.81 2.33
N LYS A 159 8.58 6.27 1.14
CA LYS A 159 8.53 4.82 0.89
C LYS A 159 9.67 4.05 1.56
N HIS A 160 10.85 4.64 1.72
CA HIS A 160 11.91 4.10 2.58
C HIS A 160 11.48 4.14 4.07
N ALA A 161 10.86 5.23 4.51
CA ALA A 161 10.39 5.36 5.88
C ALA A 161 9.38 4.27 6.25
N VAL A 162 8.37 3.99 5.40
CA VAL A 162 7.39 2.92 5.68
C VAL A 162 8.00 1.53 5.59
N ARG A 163 9.02 1.31 4.77
CA ARG A 163 9.77 0.06 4.75
C ARG A 163 10.50 -0.16 6.08
N GLY A 164 11.27 0.83 6.56
CA GLY A 164 11.94 0.75 7.86
C GLY A 164 10.96 0.58 9.02
N LEU A 165 9.80 1.25 8.96
CA LEU A 165 8.72 1.06 9.91
C LEU A 165 8.22 -0.40 9.89
N THR A 166 8.01 -0.99 8.72
CA THR A 166 7.57 -2.38 8.58
C THR A 166 8.57 -3.37 9.18
N GLU A 167 9.86 -3.17 8.92
CA GLU A 167 10.94 -3.99 9.49
C GLU A 167 10.88 -3.98 11.03
N ALA A 168 10.75 -2.81 11.65
CA ALA A 168 10.62 -2.68 13.09
C ALA A 168 9.32 -3.34 13.61
N LEU A 169 8.19 -3.10 12.97
CA LEU A 169 6.89 -3.68 13.34
C LEU A 169 6.88 -5.20 13.21
N SER A 170 7.62 -5.77 12.26
CA SER A 170 7.72 -7.23 12.08
C SER A 170 8.34 -7.93 13.30
N ILE A 171 9.16 -7.20 14.07
CA ILE A 171 9.75 -7.65 15.32
C ILE A 171 8.81 -7.35 16.50
N GLU A 172 8.33 -6.10 16.60
CA GLU A 172 7.52 -5.65 17.74
C GLU A 172 6.18 -6.38 17.87
N LEU A 173 5.50 -6.60 16.74
CA LEU A 173 4.15 -7.19 16.72
C LEU A 173 4.17 -8.72 16.90
N LYS A 174 5.33 -9.35 16.71
CA LYS A 174 5.50 -10.80 16.86
C LYS A 174 5.11 -11.29 18.25
N ARG A 175 5.32 -10.47 19.29
CA ARG A 175 4.89 -10.75 20.68
C ARG A 175 3.39 -10.94 20.85
N TYR A 176 2.59 -10.48 19.87
CA TYR A 176 1.16 -10.60 19.85
C TYR A 176 0.65 -11.63 18.81
N GLY A 177 1.55 -12.35 18.16
CA GLY A 177 1.20 -13.26 17.06
C GLY A 177 0.75 -12.53 15.79
N VAL A 178 1.05 -11.24 15.65
CA VAL A 178 0.73 -10.39 14.50
C VAL A 178 1.95 -10.30 13.60
N ARG A 179 1.77 -10.53 12.30
CA ARG A 179 2.82 -10.33 11.30
C ARG A 179 2.79 -8.90 10.75
N ALA A 180 3.93 -8.42 10.28
CA ALA A 180 4.01 -7.20 9.49
C ALA A 180 4.87 -7.45 8.25
N SER A 181 4.43 -6.96 7.10
CA SER A 181 5.15 -7.03 5.83
C SER A 181 4.84 -5.81 4.95
N ASP A 182 5.63 -5.62 3.92
CA ASP A 182 5.36 -4.60 2.90
C ASP A 182 5.35 -5.16 1.48
N LEU A 183 4.69 -4.40 0.60
CA LEU A 183 4.78 -4.57 -0.84
C LEU A 183 5.80 -3.57 -1.39
N LEU A 184 6.60 -4.01 -2.35
CA LEU A 184 7.55 -3.20 -3.11
C LEU A 184 7.13 -3.21 -4.60
N PRO A 185 6.00 -2.55 -4.95
CA PRO A 185 5.54 -2.50 -6.32
C PRO A 185 6.43 -1.63 -7.21
N GLY A 186 6.62 -2.07 -8.44
CA GLY A 186 7.26 -1.31 -9.52
C GLY A 186 6.28 -0.37 -10.21
N LEU A 187 6.19 -0.47 -11.53
CA LEU A 187 5.26 0.32 -12.35
C LEU A 187 3.90 -0.38 -12.41
N ILE A 188 2.91 0.13 -11.68
CA ILE A 188 1.57 -0.44 -11.64
C ILE A 188 0.60 0.40 -12.45
N ASP A 189 -0.22 -0.24 -13.27
CA ASP A 189 -1.23 0.41 -14.12
C ASP A 189 -2.41 0.97 -13.29
N THR A 190 -2.19 2.11 -12.68
CA THR A 190 -3.14 2.80 -11.81
C THR A 190 -3.25 4.27 -12.18
N PRO A 191 -4.26 5.00 -11.69
CA PRO A 191 -4.35 6.46 -11.90
C PRO A 191 -3.13 7.24 -11.38
N LEU A 192 -2.34 6.69 -10.46
CA LEU A 192 -1.11 7.30 -9.95
C LEU A 192 0.01 7.35 -11.00
N LEU A 193 0.03 6.41 -11.94
CA LEU A 193 1.05 6.33 -13.00
C LEU A 193 0.70 7.28 -14.13
N SER A 194 1.62 8.20 -14.48
CA SER A 194 1.40 9.12 -15.60
C SER A 194 1.26 8.39 -16.94
N ALA A 195 0.51 8.97 -17.86
CA ALA A 195 0.35 8.41 -19.21
C ALA A 195 1.70 8.24 -19.93
N LYS A 196 2.65 9.18 -19.74
CA LYS A 196 4.00 9.09 -20.28
C LYS A 196 4.73 7.86 -19.74
N MET A 197 4.74 7.65 -18.43
CA MET A 197 5.41 6.49 -17.81
C MET A 197 4.77 5.18 -18.24
N ARG A 198 3.43 5.13 -18.34
CA ARG A 198 2.71 3.97 -18.83
C ARG A 198 3.11 3.60 -20.27
N ALA A 199 3.19 4.59 -21.16
CA ALA A 199 3.57 4.39 -22.54
C ALA A 199 5.05 3.96 -22.72
N MET A 200 5.92 4.35 -21.80
CA MET A 200 7.36 4.03 -21.82
C MET A 200 7.70 2.73 -21.06
N ALA A 201 6.76 2.16 -20.32
CA ALA A 201 7.02 0.97 -19.55
C ALA A 201 7.38 -0.22 -20.47
N PRO A 202 8.45 -0.96 -20.15
CA PRO A 202 8.79 -2.16 -20.91
C PRO A 202 7.69 -3.22 -20.77
N SER A 203 7.62 -4.12 -21.76
CA SER A 203 6.70 -5.26 -21.74
C SER A 203 7.18 -6.41 -20.82
N GLU A 204 8.47 -6.45 -20.52
CA GLU A 204 9.11 -7.52 -19.76
C GLU A 204 10.12 -6.97 -18.75
N GLY A 205 10.55 -7.84 -17.81
CA GLY A 205 11.58 -7.54 -16.84
C GLY A 205 11.09 -6.78 -15.61
N GLU A 206 12.05 -6.33 -14.81
CA GLU A 206 11.83 -5.74 -13.49
C GLU A 206 11.04 -4.41 -13.50
N TRP A 207 11.00 -3.74 -14.66
CA TRP A 207 10.29 -2.45 -14.86
C TRP A 207 9.08 -2.58 -15.78
N ARG A 208 8.62 -3.81 -16.06
CA ARG A 208 7.39 -4.02 -16.84
C ARG A 208 6.19 -3.39 -16.16
N LEU A 209 5.20 -3.02 -16.98
CA LEU A 209 3.91 -2.57 -16.47
C LEU A 209 3.15 -3.75 -15.83
N VAL A 210 2.78 -3.60 -14.58
CA VAL A 210 2.08 -4.61 -13.78
C VAL A 210 0.62 -4.21 -13.62
N GLN A 211 -0.29 -5.17 -13.72
CA GLN A 211 -1.71 -4.92 -13.50
C GLN A 211 -2.05 -4.90 -12.00
N PRO A 212 -3.02 -4.07 -11.56
CA PRO A 212 -3.46 -4.02 -10.16
C PRO A 212 -3.92 -5.38 -9.60
N THR A 213 -4.38 -6.28 -10.48
CA THR A 213 -4.78 -7.65 -10.11
C THR A 213 -3.59 -8.51 -9.66
N GLU A 214 -2.38 -8.31 -10.18
CA GLU A 214 -1.18 -8.98 -9.71
C GLU A 214 -0.82 -8.54 -8.27
N ILE A 215 -1.08 -7.26 -7.94
CA ILE A 215 -0.94 -6.76 -6.57
C ILE A 215 -1.96 -7.43 -5.65
N ALA A 216 -3.22 -7.51 -6.06
CA ALA A 216 -4.26 -8.17 -5.27
C ALA A 216 -3.92 -9.64 -4.96
N GLU A 217 -3.41 -10.38 -5.96
CA GLU A 217 -2.93 -11.75 -5.76
C GLU A 217 -1.69 -11.81 -4.86
N THR A 218 -0.82 -10.81 -4.91
CA THR A 218 0.34 -10.74 -4.01
C THR A 218 -0.09 -10.44 -2.58
N VAL A 219 -1.09 -9.56 -2.36
CA VAL A 219 -1.69 -9.32 -1.04
C VAL A 219 -2.29 -10.61 -0.47
N TRP A 220 -2.94 -11.41 -1.31
CA TRP A 220 -3.47 -12.72 -0.92
C TRP A 220 -2.34 -13.69 -0.51
N LYS A 221 -1.25 -13.76 -1.28
CA LYS A 221 -0.07 -14.56 -0.92
C LYS A 221 0.55 -14.08 0.38
N ALA A 222 0.68 -12.76 0.58
CA ALA A 222 1.25 -12.18 1.79
C ALA A 222 0.44 -12.56 3.05
N TYR A 223 -0.88 -12.68 2.93
CA TYR A 223 -1.67 -13.17 4.05
C TYR A 223 -1.41 -14.65 4.34
N ASN A 224 -1.16 -15.47 3.33
CA ASN A 224 -1.00 -16.92 3.49
C ASN A 224 0.45 -17.39 3.71
N GLU A 225 1.45 -16.54 3.46
CA GLU A 225 2.88 -16.84 3.58
C GLU A 225 3.56 -15.84 4.51
N ASP A 226 4.62 -16.24 5.20
CA ASP A 226 5.42 -15.37 6.08
C ASP A 226 6.68 -14.90 5.38
N LYS A 227 6.56 -13.78 4.63
CA LYS A 227 7.69 -13.05 4.04
C LYS A 227 7.62 -11.60 4.48
N LEU A 228 8.77 -10.98 4.72
CA LEU A 228 8.86 -9.57 5.15
C LEU A 228 8.60 -8.61 3.98
N HIS A 229 9.24 -8.85 2.84
CA HIS A 229 9.19 -7.98 1.66
C HIS A 229 8.65 -8.73 0.44
N TRP A 230 7.64 -8.12 -0.22
CA TRP A 230 6.98 -8.65 -1.40
C TRP A 230 7.29 -7.78 -2.61
N TYR A 231 8.13 -8.26 -3.50
CA TYR A 231 8.49 -7.57 -4.73
C TYR A 231 7.45 -7.84 -5.82
N VAL A 232 7.00 -6.79 -6.51
CA VAL A 232 6.04 -6.94 -7.63
C VAL A 232 6.43 -6.01 -8.77
N PRO A 233 7.00 -6.53 -9.86
CA PRO A 233 7.23 -7.96 -10.12
C PRO A 233 8.38 -8.53 -9.27
N GLU A 234 8.44 -9.86 -9.14
CA GLU A 234 9.45 -10.54 -8.29
C GLU A 234 10.89 -10.27 -8.75
N GLU A 235 11.09 -9.95 -10.02
CA GLU A 235 12.37 -9.57 -10.64
C GLU A 235 13.04 -8.37 -9.94
N LEU A 236 12.27 -7.49 -9.29
CA LEU A 236 12.80 -6.39 -8.48
C LEU A 236 13.70 -6.85 -7.31
N ARG A 237 13.61 -8.11 -6.90
CA ARG A 237 14.51 -8.70 -5.91
C ARG A 237 15.96 -8.71 -6.40
N ALA A 238 16.18 -9.02 -7.68
CA ALA A 238 17.51 -8.97 -8.28
C ALA A 238 18.06 -7.54 -8.33
N PHE A 239 17.20 -6.58 -8.67
CA PHE A 239 17.56 -5.16 -8.59
C PHE A 239 17.95 -4.74 -7.17
N HIS A 240 17.20 -5.17 -6.15
CA HIS A 240 17.54 -4.88 -4.76
C HIS A 240 18.91 -5.48 -4.38
N SER A 241 19.20 -6.72 -4.75
CA SER A 241 20.50 -7.33 -4.50
C SER A 241 21.64 -6.55 -5.15
N ARG A 242 21.42 -6.05 -6.38
CA ARG A 242 22.40 -5.20 -7.08
C ARG A 242 22.60 -3.86 -6.39
N VAL A 243 21.53 -3.21 -5.94
CA VAL A 243 21.63 -1.96 -5.16
C VAL A 243 22.46 -2.12 -3.89
N VAL A 244 22.29 -3.24 -3.19
CA VAL A 244 23.08 -3.53 -1.98
C VAL A 244 24.55 -3.78 -2.29
N ALA A 245 24.84 -4.46 -3.39
CA ALA A 245 26.21 -4.82 -3.77
C ALA A 245 26.99 -3.66 -4.41
N GLU A 246 26.33 -2.86 -5.26
CA GLU A 246 26.98 -1.89 -6.15
C GLU A 246 26.17 -0.57 -6.24
N PRO A 247 25.91 0.14 -5.11
CA PRO A 247 25.02 1.31 -5.09
C PRO A 247 25.52 2.48 -5.99
N GLU A 248 26.84 2.65 -6.09
CA GLU A 248 27.46 3.69 -6.95
C GLU A 248 27.22 3.40 -8.43
N ALA A 249 27.36 2.14 -8.85
CA ALA A 249 27.09 1.74 -10.23
C ALA A 249 25.62 1.97 -10.61
N VAL A 250 24.69 1.65 -9.69
CA VAL A 250 23.26 1.94 -9.89
C VAL A 250 23.00 3.43 -9.96
N ARG A 251 23.68 4.25 -9.15
CA ARG A 251 23.57 5.72 -9.24
C ARG A 251 23.99 6.25 -10.61
N GLU A 252 25.15 5.83 -11.11
CA GLU A 252 25.66 6.29 -12.43
C GLU A 252 24.71 5.88 -13.57
N GLU A 253 24.22 4.64 -13.55
CA GLU A 253 23.23 4.15 -14.51
C GLU A 253 21.94 5.00 -14.49
N ARG A 254 21.41 5.32 -13.30
CA ARG A 254 20.23 6.16 -13.15
C ARG A 254 20.46 7.61 -13.55
N THR A 255 21.66 8.12 -13.34
CA THR A 255 22.05 9.47 -13.79
C THR A 255 22.07 9.53 -15.32
N ALA A 256 22.65 8.53 -15.99
CA ALA A 256 22.66 8.47 -17.45
C ALA A 256 21.24 8.35 -18.03
N LEU A 257 20.38 7.55 -17.41
CA LEU A 257 18.97 7.43 -17.81
C LEU A 257 18.21 8.75 -17.69
N LEU A 258 18.41 9.49 -16.59
CA LEU A 258 17.78 10.79 -16.38
C LEU A 258 18.21 11.81 -17.44
N ALA A 259 19.49 11.83 -17.79
CA ALA A 259 20.04 12.70 -18.85
C ALA A 259 19.39 12.40 -20.22
N ALA A 260 19.27 11.11 -20.58
CA ALA A 260 18.64 10.68 -21.83
C ALA A 260 17.13 10.98 -21.92
N MET A 261 16.44 11.17 -20.79
CA MET A 261 15.02 11.54 -20.77
C MET A 261 14.77 13.05 -20.87
N ALA A 262 15.83 13.86 -20.71
CA ALA A 262 15.78 15.34 -20.80
C ALA A 262 16.07 15.86 -22.23
N GLU A 263 16.63 15.03 -23.10
CA GLU A 263 16.81 15.28 -24.54
C GLU A 263 15.53 14.91 -25.34
#